data_f50117f97f2f230385d944d7f4b190aa
#
_entry.id   f50117f97f2f230385d944d7f4b190aa
#
_cell.length_a   1.000
_cell.length_b   1.000
_cell.length_c   1.000
_cell.angle_alpha   90.00
_cell.angle_beta   90.00
_cell.angle_gamma   90.00
#
_symmetry.space_group_name_H-M   'P 1'
#
loop_
_entity.id
_entity.type
_entity.pdbx_description
1 polymer ?
#
loop_
_entity_poly.entity_id
_entity_poly.type
_entity_poly.pdbx_seq_one_letter_code
_entity_poly.pdbx_strand_id
1 'polypeptide(L)'
;METSRTPLRIAMLTHSVNPRGGVVHALQLAEGLQALGHEVSLFAPDARGKGLFRAAACTFHPVPGPVQCEGVVGMVRQRIEDYLRCFAQTDMHAFDLCHAQDSISANALATLVERGVIRGYVRTVHHLDQFDDPQLHAWQERGYRMADRVLCVSRTWQDILQREHGVRAELVSNGVDMLRHSPRPDPRDQAVRHSQSLTGKPLLLAVGGVEPRKNTLGILQAFVRLRRVYPQAQLVIAGGASVLDHAGYQRAFKTELAAAALPADAVRILGQVDDADMPSLFRCADVLVFPSLKEGFGLVVLEAMASGVPVVVSRIAPFTEYLDGDCCAWVDPHDPASMAAGIAHALAPAARPGLIAAGLEVCARFSWQRSARRHVELYADFIRCQPVAASFQEEHHA
;
A
#
# COMPACT_ATOMS: atom_id res chain seq x y z
N MET A 1 32.45 0.25 11.32
CA MET A 1 32.19 0.92 12.62
C MET A 1 30.78 1.50 12.52
N GLU A 2 29.79 0.79 13.07
CA GLU A 2 28.44 1.31 13.25
C GLU A 2 28.52 2.43 14.30
N THR A 3 28.35 3.67 13.88
CA THR A 3 28.12 4.78 14.81
C THR A 3 26.80 4.46 15.54
N SER A 4 26.88 4.18 16.82
CA SER A 4 25.74 4.07 17.73
C SER A 4 24.92 5.36 17.60
N ARG A 5 23.93 5.37 16.70
CA ARG A 5 22.95 6.46 16.63
C ARG A 5 21.98 6.27 17.77
N THR A 6 21.69 7.30 18.53
CA THR A 6 20.67 7.29 19.57
C THR A 6 19.35 6.78 18.98
N PRO A 7 18.65 5.82 19.62
CA PRO A 7 17.33 5.40 19.18
C PRO A 7 16.38 6.59 19.04
N LEU A 8 15.64 6.64 17.94
CA LEU A 8 14.61 7.65 17.72
C LEU A 8 13.28 7.11 18.19
N ARG A 9 12.47 7.96 18.82
CA ARG A 9 11.07 7.72 19.18
C ARG A 9 10.19 8.34 18.09
N ILE A 10 9.49 7.50 17.36
CA ILE A 10 8.78 7.86 16.12
C ILE A 10 7.29 7.65 16.30
N ALA A 11 6.49 8.70 16.17
CA ALA A 11 5.05 8.59 15.98
C ALA A 11 4.74 8.41 14.50
N MET A 12 4.35 7.20 14.09
CA MET A 12 3.90 6.90 12.72
C MET A 12 2.39 6.83 12.67
N LEU A 13 1.78 7.51 11.70
CA LEU A 13 0.34 7.65 11.60
C LEU A 13 -0.18 7.15 10.26
N THR A 14 -1.31 6.41 10.28
CA THR A 14 -1.98 5.92 9.07
C THR A 14 -3.51 5.98 9.20
N HIS A 15 -4.24 6.07 8.09
CA HIS A 15 -5.67 6.36 8.05
C HIS A 15 -6.59 5.19 8.46
N SER A 16 -6.06 4.00 8.66
CA SER A 16 -6.88 2.79 8.83
C SER A 16 -6.09 1.65 9.47
N VAL A 17 -6.79 0.71 10.07
CA VAL A 17 -6.27 -0.59 10.53
C VAL A 17 -6.38 -1.70 9.48
N ASN A 18 -7.00 -1.42 8.32
CA ASN A 18 -7.21 -2.42 7.26
C ASN A 18 -5.99 -2.55 6.33
N PRO A 19 -5.76 -3.72 5.70
CA PRO A 19 -4.59 -3.98 4.85
C PRO A 19 -4.68 -3.28 3.49
N ARG A 20 -4.55 -1.96 3.48
CA ARG A 20 -4.40 -1.14 2.26
C ARG A 20 -2.93 -0.83 2.03
N GLY A 21 -2.53 -0.60 0.78
CA GLY A 21 -1.12 -0.44 0.41
C GLY A 21 -0.33 0.54 1.29
N GLY A 22 -0.89 1.73 1.60
CA GLY A 22 -0.25 2.70 2.49
C GLY A 22 -0.19 2.24 3.95
N VAL A 23 -1.18 1.46 4.43
CA VAL A 23 -1.20 0.89 5.79
C VAL A 23 -0.19 -0.26 5.90
N VAL A 24 -0.12 -1.12 4.88
CA VAL A 24 0.88 -2.20 4.80
C VAL A 24 2.28 -1.60 4.77
N HIS A 25 2.51 -0.54 3.98
CA HIS A 25 3.77 0.20 3.98
C HIS A 25 4.12 0.74 5.38
N ALA A 26 3.18 1.44 6.03
CA ALA A 26 3.40 2.02 7.35
C ALA A 26 3.82 0.96 8.38
N LEU A 27 3.13 -0.19 8.39
CA LEU A 27 3.42 -1.27 9.30
C LEU A 27 4.77 -1.93 9.01
N GLN A 28 5.06 -2.24 7.75
CA GLN A 28 6.34 -2.86 7.35
C GLN A 28 7.53 -1.92 7.59
N LEU A 29 7.35 -0.61 7.34
CA LEU A 29 8.36 0.40 7.65
C LEU A 29 8.60 0.51 9.16
N ALA A 30 7.53 0.53 9.96
CA ALA A 30 7.62 0.56 11.43
C ALA A 30 8.41 -0.64 11.97
N GLU A 31 8.12 -1.83 11.47
CA GLU A 31 8.85 -3.06 11.83
C GLU A 31 10.33 -2.99 11.39
N GLY A 32 10.60 -2.47 10.18
CA GLY A 32 11.95 -2.26 9.69
C GLY A 32 12.76 -1.25 10.52
N LEU A 33 12.13 -0.16 10.97
CA LEU A 33 12.74 0.83 11.86
C LEU A 33 13.02 0.25 13.24
N GLN A 34 12.09 -0.54 13.76
CA GLN A 34 12.26 -1.20 15.07
C GLN A 34 13.38 -2.24 15.03
N ALA A 35 13.51 -2.99 13.93
CA ALA A 35 14.64 -3.90 13.71
C ALA A 35 16.00 -3.18 13.62
N LEU A 36 16.02 -1.87 13.36
CA LEU A 36 17.21 -1.01 13.41
C LEU A 36 17.44 -0.39 14.80
N GLY A 37 16.62 -0.72 15.82
CA GLY A 37 16.76 -0.26 17.19
C GLY A 37 16.02 1.05 17.50
N HIS A 38 15.11 1.54 16.62
CA HIS A 38 14.27 2.70 16.89
C HIS A 38 12.97 2.29 17.59
N GLU A 39 12.36 3.19 18.33
CA GLU A 39 11.07 2.99 18.99
C GLU A 39 9.95 3.58 18.12
N VAL A 40 9.04 2.73 17.64
CA VAL A 40 7.94 3.17 16.79
C VAL A 40 6.60 2.96 17.47
N SER A 41 5.83 4.04 17.59
CA SER A 41 4.44 4.07 18.00
C SER A 41 3.58 4.28 16.76
N LEU A 42 2.79 3.26 16.36
CA LEU A 42 1.90 3.32 15.21
C LEU A 42 0.49 3.70 15.66
N PHE A 43 -0.01 4.82 15.15
CA PHE A 43 -1.36 5.32 15.41
C PHE A 43 -2.27 5.09 14.20
N ALA A 44 -3.46 4.52 14.41
CA ALA A 44 -4.44 4.36 13.35
C ALA A 44 -5.88 4.41 13.88
N PRO A 45 -6.83 5.00 13.12
CA PRO A 45 -8.25 4.98 13.47
C PRO A 45 -8.79 3.54 13.56
N ASP A 46 -9.31 3.20 14.73
CA ASP A 46 -9.92 1.90 15.03
C ASP A 46 -11.27 2.05 15.71
N ALA A 47 -12.25 2.55 14.95
CA ALA A 47 -13.60 2.78 15.45
C ALA A 47 -14.34 1.52 15.94
N ARG A 48 -13.87 0.33 15.57
CA ARG A 48 -14.50 -0.96 15.92
C ARG A 48 -13.72 -1.73 16.98
N GLY A 49 -12.55 -1.23 17.43
CA GLY A 49 -11.70 -1.91 18.40
C GLY A 49 -11.16 -3.27 17.93
N LYS A 50 -11.00 -3.45 16.61
CA LYS A 50 -10.53 -4.73 16.04
C LYS A 50 -9.02 -4.89 16.07
N GLY A 51 -8.28 -3.80 16.28
CA GLY A 51 -6.85 -3.77 16.14
C GLY A 51 -6.36 -3.76 14.69
N LEU A 52 -5.06 -3.83 14.51
CA LEU A 52 -4.45 -3.94 13.18
C LEU A 52 -4.81 -5.27 12.51
N PHE A 53 -4.81 -5.28 11.18
CA PHE A 53 -5.08 -6.46 10.35
C PHE A 53 -4.14 -7.64 10.62
N ARG A 54 -3.01 -7.43 11.30
CA ARG A 54 -2.09 -8.44 11.85
C ARG A 54 -1.34 -7.91 13.06
N ALA A 55 -0.74 -8.80 13.82
CA ALA A 55 0.17 -8.43 14.88
C ALA A 55 1.35 -7.62 14.33
N ALA A 56 1.75 -6.59 15.05
CA ALA A 56 2.88 -5.73 14.75
C ALA A 56 3.99 -5.91 15.79
N ALA A 57 5.25 -5.81 15.37
CA ALA A 57 6.37 -5.76 16.29
C ALA A 57 6.46 -4.40 17.00
N CYS A 58 5.90 -3.33 16.41
CA CYS A 58 5.87 -1.98 17.02
C CYS A 58 4.66 -1.79 17.96
N THR A 59 4.73 -0.78 18.83
CA THR A 59 3.62 -0.41 19.71
C THR A 59 2.47 0.16 18.89
N PHE A 60 1.27 -0.41 19.01
CA PHE A 60 0.07 0.08 18.35
C PHE A 60 -0.82 0.88 19.29
N HIS A 61 -1.23 2.06 18.85
CA HIS A 61 -2.15 2.94 19.55
C HIS A 61 -3.42 3.12 18.73
N PRO A 62 -4.55 2.48 19.11
CA PRO A 62 -5.81 2.69 18.43
C PRO A 62 -6.31 4.11 18.68
N VAL A 63 -6.70 4.80 17.60
CA VAL A 63 -7.35 6.11 17.67
C VAL A 63 -8.87 5.87 17.65
N PRO A 64 -9.58 6.09 18.78
CA PRO A 64 -11.00 5.84 18.87
C PRO A 64 -11.81 6.89 18.08
N GLY A 65 -12.98 6.49 17.58
CA GLY A 65 -13.88 7.38 16.87
C GLY A 65 -15.19 6.69 16.50
N PRO A 66 -16.17 7.41 15.95
CA PRO A 66 -17.44 6.83 15.55
C PRO A 66 -17.29 5.88 14.36
N VAL A 67 -18.15 4.85 14.32
CA VAL A 67 -18.21 3.88 13.22
C VAL A 67 -18.88 4.47 11.98
N GLN A 68 -19.91 5.31 12.18
CA GLN A 68 -20.71 5.90 11.12
C GLN A 68 -20.34 7.37 10.93
N CYS A 69 -20.16 7.76 9.68
CA CYS A 69 -19.90 9.13 9.26
C CYS A 69 -20.74 9.45 8.01
N GLU A 70 -21.11 10.72 7.82
CA GLU A 70 -21.85 11.18 6.66
C GLU A 70 -20.94 11.36 5.45
N GLY A 71 -20.93 10.38 4.56
CA GLY A 71 -20.13 10.42 3.32
C GLY A 71 -18.62 10.45 3.55
N VAL A 72 -17.88 10.61 2.47
CA VAL A 72 -16.42 10.59 2.50
C VAL A 72 -15.86 11.83 3.18
N VAL A 73 -16.40 13.02 2.89
CA VAL A 73 -15.97 14.31 3.48
C VAL A 73 -16.17 14.30 5.01
N GLY A 74 -17.36 13.86 5.46
CA GLY A 74 -17.66 13.74 6.89
C GLY A 74 -16.74 12.74 7.59
N MET A 75 -16.45 11.63 6.95
CA MET A 75 -15.53 10.61 7.47
C MET A 75 -14.10 11.17 7.58
N VAL A 76 -13.58 11.87 6.58
CA VAL A 76 -12.22 12.46 6.61
C VAL A 76 -12.13 13.49 7.74
N ARG A 77 -13.10 14.43 7.83
CA ARG A 77 -13.16 15.42 8.91
C ARG A 77 -13.15 14.75 10.27
N GLN A 78 -14.03 13.77 10.47
CA GLN A 78 -14.14 13.05 11.72
C GLN A 78 -12.82 12.36 12.12
N ARG A 79 -12.12 11.74 11.17
CA ARG A 79 -10.83 11.09 11.45
C ARG A 79 -9.74 12.08 11.82
N ILE A 80 -9.71 13.26 11.20
CA ILE A 80 -8.78 14.32 11.60
C ILE A 80 -9.06 14.75 13.06
N GLU A 81 -10.35 14.95 13.41
CA GLU A 81 -10.77 15.31 14.76
C GLU A 81 -10.47 14.19 15.78
N ASP A 82 -10.65 12.92 15.40
CA ASP A 82 -10.34 11.77 16.25
C ASP A 82 -8.84 11.77 16.61
N TYR A 83 -7.96 12.02 15.65
CA TYR A 83 -6.53 12.18 15.89
C TYR A 83 -6.24 13.35 16.85
N LEU A 84 -6.84 14.51 16.62
CA LEU A 84 -6.62 15.68 17.46
C LEU A 84 -7.06 15.43 18.90
N ARG A 85 -8.19 14.73 19.12
CA ARG A 85 -8.63 14.33 20.46
C ARG A 85 -7.68 13.33 21.12
N CYS A 86 -7.19 12.35 20.37
CA CYS A 86 -6.21 11.38 20.84
C CYS A 86 -4.93 12.09 21.31
N PHE A 87 -4.42 12.99 20.48
CA PHE A 87 -3.16 13.71 20.76
C PHE A 87 -3.28 14.78 21.86
N ALA A 88 -4.48 15.27 22.15
CA ALA A 88 -4.69 16.10 23.33
C ALA A 88 -4.44 15.36 24.65
N GLN A 89 -4.43 14.03 24.63
CA GLN A 89 -4.17 13.14 25.79
C GLN A 89 -2.84 12.40 25.69
N THR A 90 -2.07 12.64 24.63
CA THR A 90 -0.78 11.99 24.35
C THR A 90 0.33 13.01 24.53
N ASP A 91 1.38 12.65 25.27
CA ASP A 91 2.57 13.48 25.33
C ASP A 91 3.30 13.45 23.97
N MET A 92 3.01 14.41 23.10
CA MET A 92 3.62 14.51 21.78
C MET A 92 5.09 14.93 21.85
N HIS A 93 5.57 15.50 22.95
CA HIS A 93 6.99 15.79 23.18
C HIS A 93 7.82 14.53 23.48
N ALA A 94 7.17 13.41 23.78
CA ALA A 94 7.84 12.13 23.92
C ALA A 94 8.40 11.60 22.59
N PHE A 95 7.98 12.14 21.43
CA PHE A 95 8.44 11.73 20.11
C PHE A 95 9.48 12.69 19.54
N ASP A 96 10.53 12.14 18.95
CA ASP A 96 11.57 12.90 18.26
C ASP A 96 11.11 13.37 16.87
N LEU A 97 10.15 12.63 16.26
CA LEU A 97 9.49 13.00 15.03
C LEU A 97 8.10 12.38 14.86
N CYS A 98 7.25 13.04 14.06
CA CYS A 98 5.96 12.54 13.62
C CYS A 98 5.98 12.28 12.12
N HIS A 99 5.45 11.13 11.67
CA HIS A 99 5.43 10.73 10.27
C HIS A 99 4.02 10.33 9.82
N ALA A 100 3.41 11.13 8.94
CA ALA A 100 2.12 10.86 8.33
C ALA A 100 2.23 10.03 7.05
N GLN A 101 1.42 8.98 6.93
CA GLN A 101 1.39 8.10 5.74
C GLN A 101 0.23 8.44 4.77
N ASP A 102 -0.67 9.36 5.14
CA ASP A 102 -1.84 9.73 4.35
C ASP A 102 -2.27 11.17 4.65
N SER A 103 -3.24 11.68 3.88
CA SER A 103 -3.71 13.06 4.01
C SER A 103 -4.49 13.30 5.30
N ILE A 104 -5.18 12.31 5.85
CA ILE A 104 -5.96 12.44 7.09
C ILE A 104 -5.02 12.69 8.26
N SER A 105 -4.05 11.79 8.44
CA SER A 105 -3.04 11.89 9.49
C SER A 105 -2.17 13.14 9.32
N ALA A 106 -1.82 13.51 8.08
CA ALA A 106 -1.06 14.72 7.80
C ALA A 106 -1.82 16.00 8.20
N ASN A 107 -3.15 16.06 7.98
CA ASN A 107 -3.95 17.23 8.41
C ASN A 107 -4.04 17.35 9.93
N ALA A 108 -4.09 16.24 10.66
CA ALA A 108 -4.01 16.27 12.11
C ALA A 108 -2.65 16.83 12.58
N LEU A 109 -1.54 16.34 12.00
CA LEU A 109 -0.20 16.85 12.34
C LEU A 109 -0.01 18.30 11.94
N ALA A 110 -0.49 18.74 10.76
CA ALA A 110 -0.45 20.13 10.34
C ALA A 110 -1.16 21.04 11.35
N THR A 111 -2.29 20.60 11.89
CA THR A 111 -3.02 21.35 12.93
C THR A 111 -2.26 21.38 14.25
N LEU A 112 -1.53 20.33 14.62
CA LEU A 112 -0.67 20.36 15.81
C LEU A 112 0.52 21.30 15.63
N VAL A 113 1.08 21.42 14.41
CA VAL A 113 2.12 22.42 14.09
C VAL A 113 1.57 23.84 14.26
N GLU A 114 0.39 24.14 13.68
CA GLU A 114 -0.26 25.46 13.80
C GLU A 114 -0.56 25.84 15.26
N ARG A 115 -0.85 24.85 16.11
CA ARG A 115 -1.08 25.03 17.54
C ARG A 115 0.22 25.08 18.38
N GLY A 116 1.38 24.91 17.76
CA GLY A 116 2.67 24.88 18.47
C GLY A 116 2.91 23.65 19.34
N VAL A 117 2.11 22.58 19.16
CA VAL A 117 2.25 21.32 19.93
C VAL A 117 3.43 20.49 19.43
N ILE A 118 3.67 20.45 18.14
CA ILE A 118 4.82 19.82 17.51
C ILE A 118 5.53 20.83 16.60
N ARG A 119 6.83 20.63 16.37
CA ARG A 119 7.63 21.57 15.55
C ARG A 119 7.44 21.39 14.07
N GLY A 120 7.11 20.17 13.64
CA GLY A 120 6.98 19.82 12.23
C GLY A 120 6.72 18.32 12.06
N TYR A 121 6.56 17.89 10.80
CA TYR A 121 6.34 16.47 10.50
C TYR A 121 6.86 16.05 9.12
N VAL A 122 7.05 14.75 8.97
CA VAL A 122 7.38 14.08 7.71
C VAL A 122 6.10 13.52 7.09
N ARG A 123 5.96 13.60 5.77
CA ARG A 123 4.83 13.05 5.00
C ARG A 123 5.31 12.15 3.87
N THR A 124 4.91 10.87 3.84
CA THR A 124 5.09 10.00 2.67
C THR A 124 3.86 10.05 1.76
N VAL A 125 4.04 10.51 0.52
CA VAL A 125 3.02 10.47 -0.54
C VAL A 125 3.14 9.16 -1.29
N HIS A 126 2.14 8.28 -1.15
CA HIS A 126 2.06 7.02 -1.87
C HIS A 126 1.47 7.20 -3.28
N HIS A 127 0.48 8.05 -3.40
CA HIS A 127 -0.15 8.56 -4.62
C HIS A 127 -1.02 9.76 -4.27
N LEU A 128 -1.44 10.50 -5.27
CA LEU A 128 -2.44 11.54 -5.15
C LEU A 128 -3.71 11.10 -5.90
N ASP A 129 -4.85 11.21 -5.20
CA ASP A 129 -6.16 10.97 -5.79
C ASP A 129 -6.66 12.24 -6.51
N GLN A 130 -7.48 12.04 -7.51
CA GLN A 130 -8.26 13.11 -8.11
C GLN A 130 -9.62 13.17 -7.41
N PHE A 131 -9.85 14.26 -6.69
CA PHE A 131 -11.09 14.50 -5.99
C PHE A 131 -11.89 15.58 -6.69
N ASP A 132 -13.16 15.29 -6.99
CA ASP A 132 -14.12 16.30 -7.46
C ASP A 132 -14.57 17.22 -6.33
N ASP A 133 -14.53 16.72 -5.09
CA ASP A 133 -14.87 17.50 -3.90
C ASP A 133 -13.73 18.46 -3.52
N PRO A 134 -13.99 19.79 -3.48
CA PRO A 134 -12.95 20.77 -3.18
C PRO A 134 -12.33 20.62 -1.80
N GLN A 135 -13.10 20.15 -0.80
CA GLN A 135 -12.60 19.98 0.55
C GLN A 135 -11.62 18.81 0.65
N LEU A 136 -11.91 17.69 -0.03
CA LEU A 136 -10.98 16.54 -0.08
C LEU A 136 -9.69 16.94 -0.81
N HIS A 137 -9.82 17.71 -1.89
CA HIS A 137 -8.66 18.24 -2.61
C HIS A 137 -7.82 19.15 -1.72
N ALA A 138 -8.43 20.10 -1.02
CA ALA A 138 -7.75 21.02 -0.10
C ALA A 138 -7.05 20.29 1.04
N TRP A 139 -7.66 19.27 1.64
CA TRP A 139 -7.01 18.45 2.66
C TRP A 139 -5.83 17.63 2.11
N GLN A 140 -5.95 17.09 0.90
CA GLN A 140 -4.83 16.41 0.27
C GLN A 140 -3.65 17.37 0.08
N GLU A 141 -3.91 18.56 -0.45
CA GLU A 141 -2.89 19.57 -0.71
C GLU A 141 -2.25 20.08 0.57
N ARG A 142 -3.06 20.46 1.58
CA ARG A 142 -2.55 20.90 2.88
C ARG A 142 -1.64 19.87 3.53
N GLY A 143 -1.99 18.57 3.42
CA GLY A 143 -1.25 17.48 4.04
C GLY A 143 0.18 17.31 3.55
N TYR A 144 0.52 17.69 2.32
CA TYR A 144 1.90 17.65 1.83
C TYR A 144 2.57 19.03 1.80
N ARG A 145 1.81 20.14 1.68
CA ARG A 145 2.40 21.48 1.69
C ARG A 145 2.86 21.95 3.06
N MET A 146 2.16 21.52 4.11
CA MET A 146 2.50 21.85 5.50
C MET A 146 3.58 20.94 6.09
N ALA A 147 3.97 19.89 5.38
CA ALA A 147 5.02 18.99 5.84
C ALA A 147 6.41 19.60 5.62
N ASP A 148 7.27 19.53 6.60
CA ASP A 148 8.66 20.00 6.52
C ASP A 148 9.50 19.10 5.59
N ARG A 149 9.15 17.83 5.51
CA ARG A 149 9.75 16.85 4.59
C ARG A 149 8.67 16.04 3.91
N VAL A 150 8.69 16.05 2.59
CA VAL A 150 7.83 15.21 1.78
C VAL A 150 8.66 14.08 1.20
N LEU A 151 8.22 12.86 1.41
CA LEU A 151 8.77 11.63 0.85
C LEU A 151 7.79 11.08 -0.19
N CYS A 152 8.30 10.33 -1.17
CA CYS A 152 7.47 9.62 -2.14
C CYS A 152 8.07 8.25 -2.48
N VAL A 153 7.25 7.34 -2.99
CA VAL A 153 7.61 5.93 -3.15
C VAL A 153 8.08 5.56 -4.57
N SER A 154 8.03 6.51 -5.52
CA SER A 154 8.49 6.31 -6.90
C SER A 154 8.97 7.64 -7.52
N ARG A 155 9.80 7.55 -8.56
CA ARG A 155 10.26 8.71 -9.33
C ARG A 155 9.11 9.41 -10.03
N THR A 156 8.15 8.66 -10.52
CA THR A 156 6.91 9.21 -11.10
C THR A 156 6.23 10.17 -10.14
N TRP A 157 6.04 9.78 -8.88
CA TRP A 157 5.40 10.65 -7.89
C TRP A 157 6.31 11.80 -7.46
N GLN A 158 7.63 11.61 -7.46
CA GLN A 158 8.60 12.70 -7.25
C GLN A 158 8.46 13.76 -8.34
N ASP A 159 8.40 13.35 -9.61
CA ASP A 159 8.24 14.23 -10.75
C ASP A 159 6.89 14.96 -10.78
N ILE A 160 5.79 14.25 -10.47
CA ILE A 160 4.45 14.84 -10.37
C ILE A 160 4.41 15.90 -9.27
N LEU A 161 4.87 15.57 -8.06
CA LEU A 161 4.93 16.51 -6.94
C LEU A 161 5.73 17.77 -7.30
N GLN A 162 6.88 17.61 -7.97
CA GLN A 162 7.70 18.74 -8.37
C GLN A 162 7.08 19.57 -9.50
N ARG A 163 6.58 18.91 -10.58
CA ARG A 163 6.12 19.61 -11.78
C ARG A 163 4.72 20.20 -11.64
N GLU A 164 3.80 19.46 -11.02
CA GLU A 164 2.39 19.86 -10.95
C GLU A 164 2.05 20.61 -9.67
N HIS A 165 2.77 20.33 -8.57
CA HIS A 165 2.49 20.90 -7.26
C HIS A 165 3.60 21.81 -6.71
N GLY A 166 4.77 21.87 -7.37
CA GLY A 166 5.91 22.67 -6.91
C GLY A 166 6.53 22.15 -5.60
N VAL A 167 6.29 20.90 -5.25
CA VAL A 167 6.72 20.29 -3.99
C VAL A 167 7.93 19.38 -4.23
N ARG A 168 9.04 19.68 -3.56
CA ARG A 168 10.22 18.82 -3.58
C ARG A 168 9.99 17.63 -2.65
N ALA A 169 10.05 16.43 -3.21
CA ALA A 169 9.93 15.18 -2.46
C ALA A 169 11.21 14.36 -2.57
N GLU A 170 11.52 13.61 -1.52
CA GLU A 170 12.66 12.70 -1.48
C GLU A 170 12.21 11.27 -1.70
N LEU A 171 12.95 10.55 -2.55
CA LEU A 171 12.60 9.20 -2.92
C LEU A 171 12.97 8.22 -1.80
N VAL A 172 11.98 7.42 -1.38
CA VAL A 172 12.12 6.25 -0.52
C VAL A 172 11.59 5.02 -1.24
N SER A 173 12.30 3.91 -1.15
CA SER A 173 11.81 2.68 -1.76
C SER A 173 10.87 1.94 -0.82
N ASN A 174 9.92 1.22 -1.40
CA ASN A 174 9.22 0.16 -0.70
C ASN A 174 10.11 -1.09 -0.57
N GLY A 175 9.65 -2.08 0.18
CA GLY A 175 10.29 -3.36 0.32
C GLY A 175 9.31 -4.51 0.17
N VAL A 176 9.83 -5.72 0.17
CA VAL A 176 9.09 -6.96 0.33
C VAL A 176 9.75 -7.80 1.42
N ASP A 177 8.95 -8.46 2.23
CA ASP A 177 9.41 -9.43 3.22
C ASP A 177 9.52 -10.81 2.54
N MET A 178 10.75 -11.17 2.12
CA MET A 178 11.04 -12.44 1.45
C MET A 178 11.04 -13.65 2.40
N LEU A 179 10.98 -13.45 3.71
CA LEU A 179 10.78 -14.54 4.67
C LEU A 179 9.29 -14.92 4.72
N ARG A 180 8.45 -13.94 4.70
CA ARG A 180 6.99 -14.09 4.68
C ARG A 180 6.47 -14.51 3.30
N HIS A 181 6.88 -13.81 2.24
CA HIS A 181 6.58 -14.12 0.85
C HIS A 181 7.73 -14.91 0.25
N SER A 182 7.56 -16.20 0.12
CA SER A 182 8.58 -17.09 -0.42
C SER A 182 7.95 -18.18 -1.27
N PRO A 183 8.69 -18.74 -2.25
CA PRO A 183 8.18 -19.85 -3.08
C PRO A 183 8.14 -21.20 -2.34
N ARG A 184 8.55 -21.23 -1.07
CA ARG A 184 8.55 -22.47 -0.26
C ARG A 184 7.11 -22.86 0.07
N PRO A 185 6.68 -24.10 -0.22
CA PRO A 185 5.37 -24.59 0.16
C PRO A 185 5.13 -24.49 1.67
N ASP A 186 3.89 -24.20 2.05
CA ASP A 186 3.42 -24.11 3.42
C ASP A 186 2.17 -24.98 3.60
N PRO A 187 1.99 -25.72 4.72
CA PRO A 187 0.78 -26.48 4.98
C PRO A 187 -0.53 -25.67 4.85
N ARG A 188 -0.45 -24.36 5.12
CA ARG A 188 -1.57 -23.42 4.96
C ARG A 188 -2.03 -23.28 3.50
N ASP A 189 -1.17 -23.54 2.51
CA ASP A 189 -1.51 -23.45 1.09
C ASP A 189 -2.69 -24.36 0.74
N GLN A 190 -2.68 -25.59 1.25
CA GLN A 190 -3.76 -26.55 1.03
C GLN A 190 -5.06 -26.09 1.74
N ALA A 191 -4.96 -25.56 2.96
CA ALA A 191 -6.10 -25.04 3.70
C ALA A 191 -6.75 -23.85 2.97
N VAL A 192 -5.94 -22.88 2.48
CA VAL A 192 -6.40 -21.73 1.70
C VAL A 192 -7.02 -22.20 0.37
N ARG A 193 -6.37 -23.12 -0.34
CA ARG A 193 -6.91 -23.69 -1.57
C ARG A 193 -8.29 -24.31 -1.36
N HIS A 194 -8.48 -25.05 -0.29
CA HIS A 194 -9.75 -25.69 0.03
C HIS A 194 -10.80 -24.66 0.48
N SER A 195 -10.50 -23.84 1.48
CA SER A 195 -11.46 -22.88 2.07
C SER A 195 -11.95 -21.83 1.06
N GLN A 196 -11.08 -21.42 0.14
CA GLN A 196 -11.41 -20.45 -0.91
C GLN A 196 -11.90 -21.10 -2.21
N SER A 197 -12.00 -22.43 -2.28
CA SER A 197 -12.43 -23.20 -3.47
C SER A 197 -11.59 -22.86 -4.71
N LEU A 198 -10.24 -22.90 -4.55
CA LEU A 198 -9.28 -22.62 -5.61
C LEU A 198 -9.01 -23.90 -6.41
N THR A 199 -9.84 -24.16 -7.41
CA THR A 199 -9.83 -25.43 -8.19
C THR A 199 -9.29 -25.27 -9.61
N GLY A 200 -9.19 -24.04 -10.08
CA GLY A 200 -8.83 -23.75 -11.49
C GLY A 200 -7.41 -24.14 -11.87
N LYS A 201 -7.25 -24.43 -13.16
CA LYS A 201 -5.96 -24.71 -13.83
C LYS A 201 -5.95 -24.07 -15.21
N PRO A 202 -5.20 -22.96 -15.41
CA PRO A 202 -4.46 -22.19 -14.41
C PRO A 202 -5.34 -21.36 -13.48
N LEU A 203 -4.78 -20.97 -12.31
CA LEU A 203 -5.37 -20.05 -11.36
C LEU A 203 -4.75 -18.66 -11.52
N LEU A 204 -5.58 -17.68 -11.91
CA LEU A 204 -5.19 -16.29 -12.08
C LEU A 204 -5.58 -15.51 -10.82
N LEU A 205 -4.65 -14.78 -10.24
CA LEU A 205 -4.90 -13.94 -9.07
C LEU A 205 -4.89 -12.46 -9.46
N ALA A 206 -5.93 -11.72 -9.08
CA ALA A 206 -5.98 -10.27 -9.11
C ALA A 206 -6.16 -9.75 -7.68
N VAL A 207 -5.38 -8.73 -7.29
CA VAL A 207 -5.40 -8.17 -5.93
C VAL A 207 -5.77 -6.68 -5.97
N GLY A 208 -6.71 -6.28 -5.11
CA GLY A 208 -7.16 -4.90 -4.98
C GLY A 208 -8.67 -4.69 -5.09
N GLY A 209 -9.44 -5.78 -5.24
CA GLY A 209 -10.90 -5.72 -5.33
C GLY A 209 -11.43 -5.28 -6.69
N VAL A 210 -12.74 -5.00 -6.76
CA VAL A 210 -13.40 -4.55 -8.00
C VAL A 210 -13.39 -3.02 -8.04
N GLU A 211 -12.32 -2.47 -8.60
CA GLU A 211 -12.05 -1.01 -8.67
C GLU A 211 -11.58 -0.58 -10.06
N PRO A 212 -11.95 0.64 -10.53
CA PRO A 212 -11.52 1.16 -11.83
C PRO A 212 -10.00 1.19 -11.97
N ARG A 213 -9.31 1.69 -10.95
CA ARG A 213 -7.86 1.84 -10.93
C ARG A 213 -7.12 0.49 -11.11
N LYS A 214 -7.71 -0.59 -10.59
CA LYS A 214 -7.18 -1.97 -10.73
C LYS A 214 -7.55 -2.63 -12.05
N ASN A 215 -8.39 -1.97 -12.85
CA ASN A 215 -8.83 -2.45 -14.17
C ASN A 215 -9.48 -3.84 -14.13
N THR A 216 -10.25 -4.12 -13.09
CA THR A 216 -10.82 -5.46 -12.88
C THR A 216 -11.78 -5.87 -13.97
N LEU A 217 -12.47 -4.91 -14.61
CA LEU A 217 -13.33 -5.15 -15.79
C LEU A 217 -12.51 -5.62 -16.99
N GLY A 218 -11.38 -4.95 -17.28
CA GLY A 218 -10.46 -5.37 -18.34
C GLY A 218 -9.85 -6.75 -18.07
N ILE A 219 -9.53 -7.06 -16.79
CA ILE A 219 -9.09 -8.40 -16.39
C ILE A 219 -10.17 -9.45 -16.70
N LEU A 220 -11.44 -9.17 -16.39
CA LEU A 220 -12.55 -10.07 -16.71
C LEU A 220 -12.67 -10.32 -18.21
N GLN A 221 -12.59 -9.28 -19.04
CA GLN A 221 -12.65 -9.39 -20.48
C GLN A 221 -11.48 -10.20 -21.06
N ALA A 222 -10.28 -9.99 -20.52
CA ALA A 222 -9.09 -10.79 -20.88
C ALA A 222 -9.26 -12.26 -20.47
N PHE A 223 -9.80 -12.49 -19.28
CA PHE A 223 -10.08 -13.83 -18.76
C PHE A 223 -11.07 -14.61 -19.61
N VAL A 224 -12.16 -13.98 -20.05
CA VAL A 224 -13.14 -14.58 -20.98
C VAL A 224 -12.46 -15.04 -22.28
N ARG A 225 -11.54 -14.22 -22.83
CA ARG A 225 -10.74 -14.59 -23.99
C ARG A 225 -9.80 -15.76 -23.71
N LEU A 226 -9.11 -15.72 -22.57
CA LEU A 226 -8.16 -16.76 -22.15
C LEU A 226 -8.81 -18.12 -21.97
N ARG A 227 -10.04 -18.18 -21.49
CA ARG A 227 -10.79 -19.44 -21.29
C ARG A 227 -11.07 -20.23 -22.56
N ARG A 228 -10.96 -19.60 -23.73
CA ARG A 228 -11.04 -20.32 -25.02
C ARG A 228 -9.85 -21.28 -25.21
N VAL A 229 -8.70 -20.96 -24.60
CA VAL A 229 -7.48 -21.77 -24.63
C VAL A 229 -7.34 -22.61 -23.36
N TYR A 230 -7.77 -22.05 -22.23
CA TYR A 230 -7.70 -22.69 -20.91
C TYR A 230 -9.10 -22.83 -20.31
N PRO A 231 -9.93 -23.80 -20.74
CA PRO A 231 -11.33 -23.91 -20.31
C PRO A 231 -11.54 -24.09 -18.80
N GLN A 232 -10.52 -24.63 -18.11
CA GLN A 232 -10.54 -24.85 -16.65
C GLN A 232 -9.90 -23.70 -15.87
N ALA A 233 -9.49 -22.60 -16.52
CA ALA A 233 -8.93 -21.45 -15.81
C ALA A 233 -9.94 -20.85 -14.83
N GLN A 234 -9.43 -20.39 -13.69
CA GLN A 234 -10.19 -19.69 -12.66
C GLN A 234 -9.55 -18.32 -12.39
N LEU A 235 -10.39 -17.29 -12.33
CA LEU A 235 -10.00 -15.94 -11.92
C LEU A 235 -10.40 -15.72 -10.46
N VAL A 236 -9.41 -15.40 -9.62
CA VAL A 236 -9.59 -15.09 -8.20
C VAL A 236 -9.31 -13.61 -7.98
N ILE A 237 -10.28 -12.88 -7.43
CA ILE A 237 -10.18 -11.46 -7.12
C ILE A 237 -10.16 -11.30 -5.61
N ALA A 238 -9.02 -10.93 -5.06
CA ALA A 238 -8.83 -10.66 -3.63
C ALA A 238 -8.80 -9.15 -3.37
N GLY A 239 -9.46 -8.71 -2.32
CA GLY A 239 -9.49 -7.32 -1.88
C GLY A 239 -10.90 -6.86 -1.52
N GLY A 240 -10.99 -6.11 -0.43
CA GLY A 240 -12.24 -5.52 0.07
C GLY A 240 -12.68 -4.29 -0.73
N ALA A 241 -13.84 -3.76 -0.38
CA ALA A 241 -14.37 -2.53 -0.96
C ALA A 241 -13.47 -1.33 -0.66
N SER A 242 -13.33 -0.44 -1.63
CA SER A 242 -12.67 0.86 -1.47
C SER A 242 -13.46 1.77 -0.52
N VAL A 243 -12.79 2.76 0.05
CA VAL A 243 -13.43 3.87 0.78
C VAL A 243 -14.18 4.78 -0.20
N LEU A 244 -13.70 4.85 -1.46
CA LEU A 244 -14.33 5.63 -2.53
C LEU A 244 -15.54 4.87 -3.08
N ASP A 245 -16.57 5.62 -3.50
CA ASP A 245 -17.75 5.03 -4.14
C ASP A 245 -17.41 4.56 -5.56
N HIS A 246 -17.43 3.25 -5.77
CA HIS A 246 -17.26 2.61 -7.06
C HIS A 246 -18.52 1.83 -7.50
N ALA A 247 -19.68 2.16 -6.95
CA ALA A 247 -20.92 1.41 -7.20
C ALA A 247 -21.26 1.29 -8.70
N GLY A 248 -21.02 2.33 -9.49
CA GLY A 248 -21.20 2.29 -10.96
C GLY A 248 -20.31 1.26 -11.62
N TYR A 249 -19.02 1.24 -11.29
CA TYR A 249 -18.05 0.29 -11.83
C TYR A 249 -18.34 -1.15 -11.38
N GLN A 250 -18.74 -1.34 -10.12
CA GLN A 250 -19.11 -2.65 -9.59
C GLN A 250 -20.38 -3.21 -10.28
N ARG A 251 -21.35 -2.34 -10.60
CA ARG A 251 -22.52 -2.74 -11.39
C ARG A 251 -22.11 -3.15 -12.81
N ALA A 252 -21.25 -2.37 -13.48
CA ALA A 252 -20.76 -2.71 -14.81
C ALA A 252 -20.01 -4.05 -14.80
N PHE A 253 -19.16 -4.30 -13.80
CA PHE A 253 -18.47 -5.57 -13.63
C PHE A 253 -19.45 -6.75 -13.46
N LYS A 254 -20.47 -6.60 -12.62
CA LYS A 254 -21.51 -7.65 -12.41
C LYS A 254 -22.29 -7.92 -13.69
N THR A 255 -22.64 -6.89 -14.46
CA THR A 255 -23.34 -7.03 -15.73
C THR A 255 -22.49 -7.78 -16.75
N GLU A 256 -21.22 -7.41 -16.88
CA GLU A 256 -20.27 -8.09 -17.80
C GLU A 256 -20.04 -9.55 -17.39
N LEU A 257 -19.89 -9.81 -16.08
CA LEU A 257 -19.73 -11.16 -15.54
C LEU A 257 -20.96 -12.04 -15.86
N ALA A 258 -22.15 -11.51 -15.71
CA ALA A 258 -23.39 -12.22 -16.05
C ALA A 258 -23.51 -12.48 -17.57
N ALA A 259 -23.17 -11.51 -18.40
CA ALA A 259 -23.20 -11.63 -19.86
C ALA A 259 -22.17 -12.63 -20.41
N ALA A 260 -21.06 -12.82 -19.69
CA ALA A 260 -20.00 -13.75 -20.08
C ALA A 260 -20.42 -15.25 -19.98
N ALA A 261 -21.54 -15.57 -19.34
CA ALA A 261 -22.10 -16.92 -19.21
C ALA A 261 -21.05 -17.97 -18.79
N LEU A 262 -20.17 -17.61 -17.85
CA LEU A 262 -19.11 -18.48 -17.34
C LEU A 262 -19.67 -19.51 -16.33
N PRO A 263 -18.99 -20.66 -16.14
CA PRO A 263 -19.31 -21.56 -15.01
C PRO A 263 -19.24 -20.80 -13.67
N ALA A 264 -20.08 -21.18 -12.73
CA ALA A 264 -20.26 -20.46 -11.46
C ALA A 264 -18.99 -20.34 -10.62
N ASP A 265 -18.06 -21.28 -10.76
CA ASP A 265 -16.77 -21.34 -10.08
C ASP A 265 -15.61 -20.68 -10.85
N ALA A 266 -15.86 -20.26 -12.09
CA ALA A 266 -14.82 -19.67 -12.94
C ALA A 266 -14.26 -18.34 -12.42
N VAL A 267 -15.09 -17.54 -11.72
CA VAL A 267 -14.69 -16.28 -11.10
C VAL A 267 -15.02 -16.28 -9.62
N ARG A 268 -14.00 -16.10 -8.78
CA ARG A 268 -14.15 -16.03 -7.32
C ARG A 268 -13.79 -14.64 -6.83
N ILE A 269 -14.72 -13.97 -6.15
CA ILE A 269 -14.50 -12.68 -5.50
C ILE A 269 -14.41 -12.95 -4.00
N LEU A 270 -13.21 -12.90 -3.45
CA LEU A 270 -12.96 -13.28 -2.05
C LEU A 270 -13.29 -12.17 -1.05
N GLY A 271 -13.39 -10.91 -1.52
CA GLY A 271 -13.42 -9.79 -0.61
C GLY A 271 -12.09 -9.62 0.12
N GLN A 272 -12.14 -9.12 1.35
CA GLN A 272 -10.95 -8.98 2.19
C GLN A 272 -10.45 -10.37 2.63
N VAL A 273 -9.22 -10.68 2.30
CA VAL A 273 -8.53 -11.91 2.70
C VAL A 273 -7.70 -11.62 3.95
N ASP A 274 -7.65 -12.58 4.86
CA ASP A 274 -6.79 -12.48 6.04
C ASP A 274 -5.34 -12.32 5.62
N ASP A 275 -4.65 -11.40 6.26
CA ASP A 275 -3.26 -11.10 5.95
C ASP A 275 -2.35 -12.35 6.09
N ALA A 276 -2.64 -13.21 7.06
CA ALA A 276 -1.92 -14.47 7.26
C ALA A 276 -2.09 -15.47 6.11
N ASP A 277 -3.16 -15.35 5.31
CA ASP A 277 -3.46 -16.23 4.18
C ASP A 277 -2.93 -15.70 2.85
N MET A 278 -2.54 -14.42 2.80
CA MET A 278 -2.05 -13.78 1.57
C MET A 278 -0.82 -14.49 0.96
N PRO A 279 0.23 -14.88 1.73
CA PRO A 279 1.36 -15.63 1.16
C PRO A 279 0.94 -16.95 0.52
N SER A 280 0.02 -17.67 1.16
CA SER A 280 -0.52 -18.92 0.63
C SER A 280 -1.38 -18.70 -0.61
N LEU A 281 -2.18 -17.63 -0.63
CA LEU A 281 -2.98 -17.26 -1.79
C LEU A 281 -2.09 -16.96 -3.01
N PHE A 282 -0.96 -16.25 -2.82
CA PHE A 282 0.03 -16.05 -3.89
C PHE A 282 0.57 -17.40 -4.37
N ARG A 283 1.07 -18.27 -3.49
CA ARG A 283 1.61 -19.58 -3.89
C ARG A 283 0.58 -20.50 -4.55
N CYS A 284 -0.71 -20.33 -4.26
CA CYS A 284 -1.77 -21.04 -4.94
C CYS A 284 -1.99 -20.57 -6.38
N ALA A 285 -1.56 -19.37 -6.73
CA ALA A 285 -1.77 -18.79 -8.05
C ALA A 285 -0.69 -19.25 -9.05
N ASP A 286 -1.11 -19.45 -10.29
CA ASP A 286 -0.19 -19.71 -11.41
C ASP A 286 0.37 -18.40 -11.99
N VAL A 287 -0.37 -17.28 -11.85
CA VAL A 287 0.03 -15.96 -12.33
C VAL A 287 -0.70 -14.87 -11.56
N LEU A 288 0.00 -13.77 -11.22
CA LEU A 288 -0.62 -12.51 -10.79
C LEU A 288 -0.98 -11.69 -12.04
N VAL A 289 -2.23 -11.23 -12.13
CA VAL A 289 -2.73 -10.34 -13.20
C VAL A 289 -3.01 -8.97 -12.59
N PHE A 290 -2.15 -8.00 -12.89
CA PHE A 290 -2.18 -6.69 -12.25
C PHE A 290 -2.03 -5.53 -13.26
N PRO A 291 -2.93 -5.44 -14.27
CA PRO A 291 -2.90 -4.42 -15.32
C PRO A 291 -3.53 -3.11 -14.86
N SER A 292 -3.04 -2.56 -13.75
CA SER A 292 -3.56 -1.32 -13.16
C SER A 292 -3.43 -0.14 -14.13
N LEU A 293 -4.40 0.78 -14.08
CA LEU A 293 -4.37 2.03 -14.85
C LEU A 293 -3.53 3.11 -14.17
N LYS A 294 -3.42 3.06 -12.84
CA LYS A 294 -2.63 4.00 -12.03
C LYS A 294 -2.16 3.32 -10.75
N GLU A 295 -0.91 3.53 -10.37
CA GLU A 295 -0.34 2.97 -9.15
C GLU A 295 0.58 3.97 -8.42
N GLY A 296 0.75 3.73 -7.12
CA GLY A 296 1.78 4.39 -6.33
C GLY A 296 3.13 3.69 -6.47
N PHE A 297 3.10 2.37 -6.32
CA PHE A 297 4.27 1.50 -6.44
C PHE A 297 3.91 0.07 -6.88
N GLY A 298 2.91 -0.57 -6.24
CA GLY A 298 2.48 -1.94 -6.54
C GLY A 298 3.14 -2.99 -5.65
N LEU A 299 3.02 -2.87 -4.32
CA LEU A 299 3.58 -3.84 -3.35
C LEU A 299 3.25 -5.30 -3.70
N VAL A 300 2.00 -5.56 -4.11
CA VAL A 300 1.52 -6.91 -4.46
C VAL A 300 2.30 -7.55 -5.60
N VAL A 301 2.94 -6.76 -6.48
CA VAL A 301 3.79 -7.28 -7.56
C VAL A 301 5.05 -7.89 -6.97
N LEU A 302 5.71 -7.21 -6.03
CA LEU A 302 6.88 -7.76 -5.33
C LEU A 302 6.50 -8.96 -4.44
N GLU A 303 5.33 -8.91 -3.79
CA GLU A 303 4.82 -10.01 -2.95
C GLU A 303 4.58 -11.29 -3.78
N ALA A 304 3.99 -11.14 -4.98
CA ALA A 304 3.80 -12.25 -5.90
C ALA A 304 5.15 -12.80 -6.43
N MET A 305 6.04 -11.92 -6.89
CA MET A 305 7.39 -12.32 -7.34
C MET A 305 8.16 -13.04 -6.24
N ALA A 306 8.16 -12.51 -5.01
CA ALA A 306 8.81 -13.14 -3.86
C ALA A 306 8.19 -14.51 -3.53
N SER A 307 6.91 -14.71 -3.82
CA SER A 307 6.21 -16.00 -3.67
C SER A 307 6.46 -16.96 -4.85
N GLY A 308 7.33 -16.62 -5.82
CA GLY A 308 7.63 -17.43 -6.98
C GLY A 308 6.52 -17.47 -8.03
N VAL A 309 5.70 -16.41 -8.09
CA VAL A 309 4.57 -16.29 -9.02
C VAL A 309 4.93 -15.28 -10.11
N PRO A 310 4.86 -15.66 -11.40
CA PRO A 310 5.06 -14.72 -12.50
C PRO A 310 3.98 -13.66 -12.52
N VAL A 311 4.33 -12.45 -12.95
CA VAL A 311 3.44 -11.30 -12.92
C VAL A 311 3.17 -10.75 -14.32
N VAL A 312 1.92 -10.36 -14.55
CA VAL A 312 1.45 -9.66 -15.75
C VAL A 312 1.04 -8.26 -15.32
N VAL A 313 1.73 -7.25 -15.82
CA VAL A 313 1.56 -5.85 -15.37
C VAL A 313 1.42 -4.91 -16.56
N SER A 314 0.70 -3.80 -16.36
CA SER A 314 0.63 -2.73 -17.34
C SER A 314 1.99 -2.06 -17.54
N ARG A 315 2.33 -1.74 -18.79
CA ARG A 315 3.57 -1.01 -19.12
C ARG A 315 3.45 0.48 -18.82
N ILE A 316 3.24 0.80 -17.55
CA ILE A 316 3.13 2.18 -17.05
C ILE A 316 4.11 2.40 -15.90
N ALA A 317 4.43 3.67 -15.63
CA ALA A 317 5.08 4.03 -14.38
C ALA A 317 4.08 3.86 -13.19
N PRO A 318 4.54 3.42 -12.00
CA PRO A 318 5.95 3.23 -11.63
C PRO A 318 6.53 1.85 -11.97
N PHE A 319 5.80 0.92 -12.57
CA PHE A 319 6.31 -0.43 -12.86
C PHE A 319 7.56 -0.38 -13.74
N THR A 320 7.58 0.47 -14.77
CA THR A 320 8.73 0.66 -15.67
C THR A 320 9.97 1.26 -14.99
N GLU A 321 9.86 1.69 -13.73
CA GLU A 321 11.01 2.19 -12.97
C GLU A 321 11.86 1.06 -12.36
N TYR A 322 11.26 -0.13 -12.15
CA TYR A 322 11.92 -1.21 -11.44
C TYR A 322 11.72 -2.60 -12.05
N LEU A 323 10.86 -2.73 -13.05
CA LEU A 323 10.65 -3.97 -13.82
C LEU A 323 11.12 -3.78 -15.27
N ASP A 324 11.48 -4.90 -15.88
CA ASP A 324 11.82 -5.03 -17.31
C ASP A 324 11.10 -6.24 -17.94
N GLY A 325 11.35 -6.51 -19.23
CA GLY A 325 10.70 -7.61 -19.95
C GLY A 325 11.17 -9.01 -19.53
N ASP A 326 12.27 -9.11 -18.79
CA ASP A 326 12.80 -10.41 -18.35
C ASP A 326 12.11 -10.89 -17.08
N CYS A 327 11.61 -9.96 -16.25
CA CYS A 327 11.01 -10.27 -14.95
C CYS A 327 9.48 -10.22 -14.91
N CYS A 328 8.82 -9.72 -15.97
CA CYS A 328 7.35 -9.63 -16.04
C CYS A 328 6.84 -9.71 -17.46
N ALA A 329 5.56 -10.06 -17.64
CA ALA A 329 4.87 -9.92 -18.92
C ALA A 329 4.20 -8.53 -18.98
N TRP A 330 4.67 -7.67 -19.90
CA TRP A 330 4.10 -6.37 -20.15
C TRP A 330 2.80 -6.45 -20.96
N VAL A 331 1.79 -5.67 -20.57
CA VAL A 331 0.52 -5.59 -21.29
C VAL A 331 0.05 -4.15 -21.43
N ASP A 332 -0.77 -3.90 -22.47
CA ASP A 332 -1.59 -2.70 -22.57
C ASP A 332 -2.84 -2.90 -21.69
N PRO A 333 -3.04 -2.07 -20.65
CA PRO A 333 -4.20 -2.20 -19.76
C PRO A 333 -5.54 -1.84 -20.47
N HIS A 334 -5.50 -1.21 -21.62
CA HIS A 334 -6.70 -0.84 -22.40
C HIS A 334 -7.06 -1.89 -23.46
N ASP A 335 -6.21 -2.90 -23.69
CA ASP A 335 -6.46 -3.97 -24.63
C ASP A 335 -6.60 -5.34 -23.94
N PRO A 336 -7.84 -5.89 -23.81
CA PRO A 336 -8.06 -7.23 -23.30
C PRO A 336 -7.36 -8.35 -24.08
N ALA A 337 -7.05 -8.15 -25.38
CA ALA A 337 -6.31 -9.13 -26.17
C ALA A 337 -4.82 -9.13 -25.76
N SER A 338 -4.21 -7.96 -25.61
CA SER A 338 -2.86 -7.81 -25.06
C SER A 338 -2.74 -8.45 -23.66
N MET A 339 -3.71 -8.20 -22.78
CA MET A 339 -3.73 -8.81 -21.45
C MET A 339 -3.83 -10.35 -21.53
N ALA A 340 -4.72 -10.89 -22.35
CA ALA A 340 -4.85 -12.33 -22.53
C ALA A 340 -3.56 -12.97 -23.09
N ALA A 341 -2.91 -12.32 -24.05
CA ALA A 341 -1.63 -12.77 -24.60
C ALA A 341 -0.50 -12.75 -23.57
N GLY A 342 -0.40 -11.66 -22.75
CA GLY A 342 0.57 -11.56 -21.66
C GLY A 342 0.38 -12.65 -20.58
N ILE A 343 -0.88 -12.95 -20.24
CA ILE A 343 -1.21 -14.05 -19.31
C ILE A 343 -0.76 -15.40 -19.90
N ALA A 344 -1.10 -15.67 -21.15
CA ALA A 344 -0.69 -16.91 -21.82
C ALA A 344 0.84 -17.05 -21.90
N HIS A 345 1.55 -15.94 -22.17
CA HIS A 345 3.02 -15.91 -22.14
C HIS A 345 3.58 -16.24 -20.75
N ALA A 346 3.06 -15.61 -19.69
CA ALA A 346 3.51 -15.85 -18.32
C ALA A 346 3.24 -17.28 -17.84
N LEU A 347 2.23 -17.95 -18.40
CA LEU A 347 1.88 -19.35 -18.11
C LEU A 347 2.67 -20.34 -18.97
N ALA A 348 3.32 -19.91 -20.06
CA ALA A 348 4.02 -20.78 -20.99
C ALA A 348 5.21 -21.48 -20.31
N PRO A 349 5.35 -22.81 -20.42
CA PRO A 349 6.47 -23.56 -19.78
C PRO A 349 7.85 -23.04 -20.14
N ALA A 350 8.02 -22.48 -21.33
CA ALA A 350 9.30 -21.93 -21.79
C ALA A 350 9.65 -20.58 -21.13
N ALA A 351 8.66 -19.72 -20.84
CA ALA A 351 8.88 -18.39 -20.27
C ALA A 351 8.83 -18.38 -18.74
N ARG A 352 7.93 -19.16 -18.15
CA ARG A 352 7.62 -19.15 -16.72
C ARG A 352 8.85 -19.25 -15.79
N PRO A 353 9.80 -20.19 -15.97
CA PRO A 353 10.96 -20.30 -15.07
C PRO A 353 11.86 -19.06 -15.10
N GLY A 354 12.08 -18.46 -16.27
CA GLY A 354 12.86 -17.23 -16.43
C GLY A 354 12.21 -16.05 -15.72
N LEU A 355 10.91 -15.83 -15.92
CA LEU A 355 10.15 -14.77 -15.25
C LEU A 355 10.21 -14.89 -13.71
N ILE A 356 10.10 -16.11 -13.19
CA ILE A 356 10.20 -16.37 -11.73
C ILE A 356 11.61 -16.04 -11.22
N ALA A 357 12.64 -16.53 -11.89
CA ALA A 357 14.03 -16.31 -11.46
C ALA A 357 14.37 -14.81 -11.46
N ALA A 358 14.08 -14.10 -12.56
CA ALA A 358 14.30 -12.65 -12.67
C ALA A 358 13.45 -11.86 -11.68
N GLY A 359 12.19 -12.28 -11.43
CA GLY A 359 11.33 -11.67 -10.41
C GLY A 359 11.92 -11.77 -8.99
N LEU A 360 12.51 -12.91 -8.61
CA LEU A 360 13.20 -13.06 -7.33
C LEU A 360 14.44 -12.16 -7.22
N GLU A 361 15.18 -11.95 -8.31
CA GLU A 361 16.32 -11.02 -8.36
C GLU A 361 15.83 -9.56 -8.18
N VAL A 362 14.69 -9.19 -8.76
CA VAL A 362 14.05 -7.88 -8.48
C VAL A 362 13.78 -7.75 -6.99
N CYS A 363 13.13 -8.73 -6.35
CA CYS A 363 12.79 -8.69 -4.93
C CYS A 363 14.00 -8.51 -4.02
N ALA A 364 15.15 -9.12 -4.36
CA ALA A 364 16.39 -9.00 -3.59
C ALA A 364 16.90 -7.54 -3.52
N ARG A 365 16.52 -6.68 -4.47
CA ARG A 365 16.87 -5.24 -4.48
C ARG A 365 15.97 -4.40 -3.58
N PHE A 366 14.80 -4.92 -3.19
CA PHE A 366 13.77 -4.22 -2.44
C PHE A 366 13.54 -4.89 -1.08
N SER A 367 14.12 -4.32 -0.01
CA SER A 367 13.91 -4.81 1.34
C SER A 367 13.45 -3.70 2.27
N TRP A 368 12.63 -4.05 3.27
CA TRP A 368 12.19 -3.11 4.29
C TRP A 368 13.33 -2.58 5.15
N GLN A 369 14.40 -3.37 5.36
CA GLN A 369 15.61 -2.93 6.06
C GLN A 369 16.31 -1.81 5.29
N ARG A 370 16.41 -1.92 3.96
CA ARG A 370 17.00 -0.88 3.11
C ARG A 370 16.13 0.38 3.11
N SER A 371 14.80 0.21 3.01
CA SER A 371 13.84 1.31 3.12
C SER A 371 13.97 2.03 4.46
N ALA A 372 13.96 1.28 5.58
CA ALA A 372 14.11 1.83 6.92
C ALA A 372 15.42 2.61 7.10
N ARG A 373 16.56 2.09 6.64
CA ARG A 373 17.85 2.81 6.68
C ARG A 373 17.78 4.15 5.95
N ARG A 374 17.15 4.18 4.77
CA ARG A 374 16.96 5.42 4.02
C ARG A 374 16.08 6.41 4.75
N HIS A 375 15.01 5.95 5.40
CA HIS A 375 14.17 6.81 6.24
C HIS A 375 14.95 7.37 7.42
N VAL A 376 15.79 6.57 8.10
CA VAL A 376 16.64 7.03 9.22
C VAL A 376 17.59 8.16 8.80
N GLU A 377 18.18 8.08 7.61
CA GLU A 377 19.00 9.16 7.06
C GLU A 377 18.20 10.45 6.93
N LEU A 378 17.00 10.37 6.32
CA LEU A 378 16.13 11.52 6.09
C LEU A 378 15.55 12.08 7.41
N TYR A 379 15.27 11.25 8.38
CA TYR A 379 14.83 11.66 9.72
C TYR A 379 15.94 12.41 10.45
N ALA A 380 17.17 11.92 10.37
CA ALA A 380 18.31 12.61 10.99
C ALA A 380 18.53 14.00 10.36
N ASP A 381 18.35 14.14 9.04
CA ASP A 381 18.41 15.43 8.36
C ASP A 381 17.27 16.36 8.80
N PHE A 382 16.05 15.82 8.91
CA PHE A 382 14.89 16.56 9.39
C PHE A 382 15.11 17.10 10.81
N ILE A 383 15.54 16.25 11.75
CA ILE A 383 15.75 16.62 13.15
C ILE A 383 16.86 17.70 13.28
N ARG A 384 17.94 17.58 12.51
CA ARG A 384 19.03 18.58 12.50
C ARG A 384 18.61 19.94 11.97
N CYS A 385 17.69 19.98 11.03
CA CYS A 385 17.20 21.24 10.44
C CYS A 385 16.14 21.93 11.31
N GLN A 386 15.64 21.28 12.38
CA GLN A 386 14.70 21.93 13.28
C GLN A 386 15.42 22.93 14.20
N PRO A 387 14.87 24.13 14.40
CA PRO A 387 15.47 25.09 15.33
C PRO A 387 15.52 24.48 16.75
N VAL A 388 16.68 24.61 17.40
CA VAL A 388 16.86 24.21 18.80
C VAL A 388 15.82 24.96 19.64
N ALA A 389 15.07 24.28 20.50
CA ALA A 389 14.16 24.94 21.41
C ALA A 389 14.93 25.94 22.26
N ALA A 390 14.58 27.22 22.16
CA ALA A 390 15.02 28.18 23.16
C ALA A 390 14.53 27.67 24.53
N SER A 391 15.47 27.32 25.41
CA SER A 391 15.16 27.01 26.80
C SER A 391 14.47 28.21 27.40
N PHE A 392 13.17 28.12 27.69
CA PHE A 392 12.50 29.04 28.58
C PHE A 392 13.15 28.86 29.96
N GLN A 393 14.15 29.67 30.26
CA GLN A 393 14.56 29.92 31.63
C GLN A 393 13.42 30.71 32.24
N GLU A 394 12.67 30.09 33.16
CA GLU A 394 11.85 30.81 34.11
C GLU A 394 12.77 31.70 34.93
N GLU A 395 12.81 32.98 34.60
CA GLU A 395 13.32 34.00 35.50
C GLU A 395 12.30 34.09 36.66
N HIS A 396 12.53 33.30 37.70
CA HIS A 396 11.98 33.62 39.01
C HIS A 396 12.66 34.89 39.50
N HIS A 397 12.02 36.02 39.29
CA HIS A 397 12.30 37.20 40.10
C HIS A 397 11.58 37.10 41.43
N ALA A 398 12.39 37.08 42.48
CA ALA A 398 12.05 37.20 43.88
C ALA A 398 11.33 38.51 44.22
#